data_9dfe52135e69485460a8abe6bbf08f0b
#
_entry.id   9dfe52135e69485460a8abe6bbf08f0b
#
_cell.length_a   1.000
_cell.length_b   1.000
_cell.length_c   1.000
_cell.angle_alpha   90.00
_cell.angle_beta   90.00
_cell.angle_gamma   90.00
#
_symmetry.space_group_name_H-M   'P 1'
#
loop_
_entity.id
_entity.type
_entity.pdbx_description
1 polymer ?
#
loop_
_entity_poly.entity_id
_entity_poly.type
_entity_poly.pdbx_seq_one_letter_code
_entity_poly.pdbx_strand_id
1 'polypeptide(L)'
;MTKLRIFLADDHAVVREGLKSLVNAQPDMEVIGEAADGRTAWEQAKDCQPDIVIMDLSMPQLNGAQATERLTQACPQVKVLALTVHEDKGYIHQLLQAGASGYVLKLAAAEELIHAIRIVAAGGVYLDPTVARKIVANYMHKPSLGDAVQRSQLSDRETEVLCLIAKGYTNKEIAAHLDLSVKTVETYKTRLLKKLDLRSRAEIVRYALRQGWLHETTAP
;
A
#
# COMPACT_ATOMS: atom_id res chain seq x y z
N MET A 1 9.21 18.43 29.09
CA MET A 1 8.47 17.32 28.43
C MET A 1 9.31 16.91 27.23
N THR A 2 9.58 15.62 27.07
CA THR A 2 10.26 15.11 25.87
C THR A 2 9.34 15.28 24.67
N LYS A 3 9.86 15.86 23.58
CA LYS A 3 9.10 16.02 22.33
C LYS A 3 8.93 14.67 21.63
N LEU A 4 7.82 14.49 20.93
CA LEU A 4 7.60 13.39 20.01
C LEU A 4 8.61 13.47 18.87
N ARG A 5 9.33 12.38 18.64
CA ARG A 5 10.37 12.25 17.63
C ARG A 5 9.77 11.69 16.34
N ILE A 6 9.70 12.51 15.32
CA ILE A 6 9.04 12.19 14.04
C ILE A 6 10.10 11.99 12.95
N PHE A 7 9.96 10.92 12.16
CA PHE A 7 10.73 10.70 10.95
C PHE A 7 9.83 10.86 9.72
N LEU A 8 10.32 11.55 8.68
CA LEU A 8 9.56 11.81 7.46
C LEU A 8 10.12 10.98 6.30
N ALA A 9 9.24 10.26 5.60
CA ALA A 9 9.58 9.50 4.41
C ALA A 9 8.61 9.86 3.27
N ASP A 10 9.09 10.62 2.29
CA ASP A 10 8.32 11.06 1.11
C ASP A 10 9.31 11.39 -0.01
N ASP A 11 9.09 10.96 -1.24
CA ASP A 11 9.99 11.23 -2.36
C ASP A 11 9.85 12.67 -2.92
N HIS A 12 8.75 13.36 -2.57
CA HIS A 12 8.50 14.74 -2.98
C HIS A 12 9.12 15.73 -1.99
N ALA A 13 10.22 16.39 -2.37
CA ALA A 13 10.95 17.32 -1.51
C ALA A 13 10.08 18.46 -0.96
N VAL A 14 9.17 19.02 -1.79
CA VAL A 14 8.27 20.11 -1.37
C VAL A 14 7.29 19.65 -0.29
N VAL A 15 6.76 18.43 -0.42
CA VAL A 15 5.87 17.83 0.59
C VAL A 15 6.64 17.60 1.89
N ARG A 16 7.83 17.04 1.82
CA ARG A 16 8.69 16.78 2.97
C ARG A 16 9.02 18.05 3.75
N GLU A 17 9.43 19.12 3.05
CA GLU A 17 9.68 20.43 3.67
C GLU A 17 8.44 21.05 4.32
N GLY A 18 7.27 20.92 3.66
CA GLY A 18 6.00 21.36 4.22
C GLY A 18 5.63 20.61 5.49
N LEU A 19 5.76 19.27 5.48
CA LEU A 19 5.52 18.42 6.65
C LEU A 19 6.49 18.75 7.79
N LYS A 20 7.78 18.95 7.49
CA LYS A 20 8.79 19.33 8.47
C LYS A 20 8.46 20.65 9.15
N SER A 21 8.07 21.65 8.37
CA SER A 21 7.65 22.96 8.91
C SER A 21 6.41 22.82 9.79
N LEU A 22 5.40 22.06 9.35
CA LEU A 22 4.16 21.82 10.05
C LEU A 22 4.38 21.11 11.41
N VAL A 23 5.19 20.04 11.42
CA VAL A 23 5.50 19.27 12.62
C VAL A 23 6.34 20.08 13.59
N ASN A 24 7.40 20.75 13.12
CA ASN A 24 8.28 21.55 13.97
C ASN A 24 7.62 22.83 14.53
N ALA A 25 6.51 23.28 13.95
CA ALA A 25 5.69 24.35 14.51
C ALA A 25 4.92 23.91 15.78
N GLN A 26 4.82 22.59 16.04
CA GLN A 26 4.18 22.08 17.24
C GLN A 26 5.17 22.08 18.41
N PRO A 27 4.79 22.56 19.61
CA PRO A 27 5.69 22.62 20.76
C PRO A 27 6.06 21.24 21.32
N ASP A 28 5.23 20.24 21.04
CA ASP A 28 5.31 18.86 21.54
C ASP A 28 5.93 17.88 20.54
N MET A 29 6.41 18.34 19.37
CA MET A 29 6.93 17.49 18.30
C MET A 29 8.26 18.01 17.76
N GLU A 30 9.05 17.12 17.14
CA GLU A 30 10.26 17.48 16.38
C GLU A 30 10.53 16.46 15.28
N VAL A 31 10.97 16.92 14.12
CA VAL A 31 11.45 16.06 13.04
C VAL A 31 12.93 15.75 13.29
N ILE A 32 13.25 14.47 13.45
CA ILE A 32 14.61 14.00 13.75
C ILE A 32 15.35 13.41 12.55
N GLY A 33 14.64 13.18 11.44
CA GLY A 33 15.23 12.64 10.22
C GLY A 33 14.23 12.62 9.08
N GLU A 34 14.76 12.47 7.87
CA GLU A 34 13.98 12.43 6.65
C GLU A 34 14.63 11.55 5.58
N ALA A 35 13.82 10.94 4.71
CA ALA A 35 14.25 10.13 3.59
C ALA A 35 13.38 10.36 2.36
N ALA A 36 13.97 10.18 1.17
CA ALA A 36 13.31 10.33 -0.12
C ALA A 36 12.95 8.99 -0.79
N ASP A 37 13.23 7.88 -0.15
CA ASP A 37 12.91 6.53 -0.64
C ASP A 37 12.69 5.56 0.52
N GLY A 38 11.99 4.46 0.26
CA GLY A 38 11.59 3.53 1.30
C GLY A 38 12.73 2.72 1.91
N ARG A 39 13.84 2.49 1.17
CA ARG A 39 15.01 1.78 1.70
C ARG A 39 15.73 2.65 2.72
N THR A 40 16.07 3.87 2.33
CA THR A 40 16.71 4.85 3.24
C THR A 40 15.82 5.13 4.46
N ALA A 41 14.49 5.23 4.25
CA ALA A 41 13.54 5.43 5.34
C ALA A 41 13.60 4.30 6.37
N TRP A 42 13.55 3.05 5.92
CA TRP A 42 13.62 1.87 6.78
C TRP A 42 14.96 1.79 7.54
N GLU A 43 16.10 1.97 6.83
CA GLU A 43 17.43 1.87 7.42
C GLU A 43 17.65 2.97 8.48
N GLN A 44 17.40 4.23 8.15
CA GLN A 44 17.58 5.34 9.06
C GLN A 44 16.59 5.34 10.23
N ALA A 45 15.32 5.03 9.99
CA ALA A 45 14.34 4.95 11.07
C ALA A 45 14.67 3.83 12.07
N LYS A 46 15.23 2.70 11.60
CA LYS A 46 15.73 1.65 12.46
C LYS A 46 16.86 2.14 13.36
N ASP A 47 17.78 2.96 12.83
CA ASP A 47 18.96 3.43 13.58
C ASP A 47 18.58 4.55 14.58
N CYS A 48 17.78 5.52 14.16
CA CYS A 48 17.42 6.67 15.01
C CYS A 48 16.22 6.41 15.94
N GLN A 49 15.46 5.33 15.72
CA GLN A 49 14.32 4.89 16.56
C GLN A 49 13.36 6.04 16.89
N PRO A 50 12.64 6.61 15.90
CA PRO A 50 11.63 7.62 16.14
C PRO A 50 10.43 7.04 16.89
N ASP A 51 9.62 7.89 17.48
CA ASP A 51 8.31 7.48 18.01
C ASP A 51 7.33 7.18 16.88
N ILE A 52 7.36 8.01 15.81
CA ILE A 52 6.48 7.88 14.65
C ILE A 52 7.27 8.09 13.36
N VAL A 53 6.99 7.26 12.36
CA VAL A 53 7.38 7.48 10.96
C VAL A 53 6.15 7.90 10.17
N ILE A 54 6.18 9.08 9.55
CA ILE A 54 5.22 9.48 8.53
C ILE A 54 5.74 8.93 7.21
N MET A 55 5.01 7.98 6.61
CA MET A 55 5.47 7.15 5.50
C MET A 55 4.60 7.36 4.26
N ASP A 56 5.16 7.91 3.19
CA ASP A 56 4.50 7.87 1.89
C ASP A 56 4.50 6.44 1.33
N LEU A 57 3.45 6.10 0.60
CA LEU A 57 3.31 4.80 -0.05
C LEU A 57 4.08 4.71 -1.36
N SER A 58 4.09 5.79 -2.13
CA SER A 58 4.59 5.80 -3.50
C SER A 58 6.03 6.30 -3.55
N MET A 59 6.95 5.53 -3.01
CA MET A 59 8.38 5.85 -3.01
C MET A 59 9.19 4.90 -3.90
N PRO A 60 10.30 5.35 -4.48
CA PRO A 60 11.22 4.53 -5.26
C PRO A 60 11.97 3.51 -4.39
N GLN A 61 12.62 2.53 -5.03
CA GLN A 61 13.42 1.43 -4.47
C GLN A 61 12.61 0.45 -3.61
N LEU A 62 12.01 0.91 -2.53
CA LEU A 62 11.14 0.15 -1.65
C LEU A 62 9.87 0.97 -1.41
N ASN A 63 8.70 0.41 -1.73
CA ASN A 63 7.45 1.13 -1.47
C ASN A 63 7.15 1.24 0.02
N GLY A 64 6.31 2.22 0.40
CA GLY A 64 6.04 2.51 1.81
C GLY A 64 5.39 1.35 2.57
N ALA A 65 4.60 0.48 1.92
CA ALA A 65 4.03 -0.69 2.58
C ALA A 65 5.12 -1.73 2.94
N GLN A 66 6.06 -1.98 2.02
CA GLN A 66 7.20 -2.86 2.27
C GLN A 66 8.17 -2.28 3.31
N ALA A 67 8.39 -0.96 3.29
CA ALA A 67 9.20 -0.28 4.31
C ALA A 67 8.53 -0.38 5.68
N THR A 68 7.20 -0.20 5.75
CA THR A 68 6.40 -0.35 6.97
C THR A 68 6.52 -1.77 7.52
N GLU A 69 6.34 -2.80 6.70
CA GLU A 69 6.43 -4.20 7.13
C GLU A 69 7.80 -4.51 7.75
N ARG A 70 8.89 -4.09 7.11
CA ARG A 70 10.25 -4.29 7.64
C ARG A 70 10.47 -3.54 8.95
N LEU A 71 9.97 -2.30 9.04
CA LEU A 71 10.14 -1.47 10.22
C LEU A 71 9.34 -2.02 11.41
N THR A 72 8.08 -2.42 11.21
CA THR A 72 7.25 -2.99 12.28
C THR A 72 7.76 -4.34 12.77
N GLN A 73 8.38 -5.14 11.88
CA GLN A 73 9.03 -6.40 12.28
C GLN A 73 10.32 -6.17 13.08
N ALA A 74 11.16 -5.21 12.67
CA ALA A 74 12.44 -4.96 13.31
C ALA A 74 12.35 -4.06 14.55
N CYS A 75 11.41 -3.11 14.56
CA CYS A 75 11.22 -2.09 15.60
C CYS A 75 9.73 -1.95 15.97
N PRO A 76 9.14 -2.91 16.70
CA PRO A 76 7.69 -2.91 17.00
C PRO A 76 7.21 -1.70 17.80
N GLN A 77 8.11 -0.99 18.49
CA GLN A 77 7.82 0.23 19.24
C GLN A 77 7.60 1.45 18.33
N VAL A 78 8.21 1.46 17.14
CA VAL A 78 8.06 2.56 16.17
C VAL A 78 6.68 2.47 15.51
N LYS A 79 5.92 3.55 15.58
CA LYS A 79 4.59 3.62 14.96
C LYS A 79 4.70 4.15 13.54
N VAL A 80 3.91 3.62 12.63
CA VAL A 80 3.90 4.08 11.25
C VAL A 80 2.54 4.71 10.93
N LEU A 81 2.57 5.99 10.54
CA LEU A 81 1.42 6.74 10.03
C LEU A 81 1.60 6.89 8.51
N ALA A 82 0.80 6.16 7.74
CA ALA A 82 0.85 6.24 6.29
C ALA A 82 0.20 7.54 5.79
N LEU A 83 0.90 8.23 4.90
CA LEU A 83 0.44 9.44 4.24
C LEU A 83 0.44 9.22 2.72
N THR A 84 -0.70 9.36 2.05
CA THR A 84 -0.83 9.00 0.63
C THR A 84 -1.89 9.79 -0.11
N VAL A 85 -1.76 9.88 -1.42
CA VAL A 85 -2.81 10.39 -2.32
C VAL A 85 -3.83 9.33 -2.72
N HIS A 86 -3.53 8.04 -2.47
CA HIS A 86 -4.35 6.94 -2.92
C HIS A 86 -5.46 6.62 -1.93
N GLU A 87 -6.68 6.50 -2.44
CA GLU A 87 -7.86 6.06 -1.69
C GLU A 87 -8.24 4.60 -2.03
N ASP A 88 -7.38 3.87 -2.72
CA ASP A 88 -7.68 2.51 -3.18
C ASP A 88 -7.64 1.52 -2.02
N LYS A 89 -8.65 0.64 -2.00
CA LYS A 89 -8.86 -0.36 -0.94
C LYS A 89 -7.71 -1.38 -0.84
N GLY A 90 -7.06 -1.69 -1.95
CA GLY A 90 -5.94 -2.63 -1.99
C GLY A 90 -4.74 -2.11 -1.20
N TYR A 91 -4.41 -0.84 -1.36
CA TYR A 91 -3.32 -0.18 -0.62
C TYR A 91 -3.61 -0.07 0.87
N ILE A 92 -4.86 0.28 1.23
CA ILE A 92 -5.28 0.36 2.64
C ILE A 92 -5.11 -1.00 3.33
N HIS A 93 -5.56 -2.08 2.67
CA HIS A 93 -5.45 -3.43 3.21
C HIS A 93 -4.00 -3.88 3.38
N GLN A 94 -3.15 -3.63 2.38
CA GLN A 94 -1.71 -3.93 2.46
C GLN A 94 -1.03 -3.21 3.62
N LEU A 95 -1.35 -1.93 3.84
CA LEU A 95 -0.79 -1.15 4.94
C LEU A 95 -1.21 -1.64 6.32
N LEU A 96 -2.49 -1.95 6.48
CA LEU A 96 -2.99 -2.52 7.74
C LEU A 96 -2.33 -3.88 8.02
N GLN A 97 -2.14 -4.72 6.99
CA GLN A 97 -1.41 -5.99 7.10
C GLN A 97 0.07 -5.78 7.41
N ALA A 98 0.70 -4.74 6.86
CA ALA A 98 2.08 -4.36 7.16
C ALA A 98 2.27 -3.81 8.58
N GLY A 99 1.18 -3.59 9.33
CA GLY A 99 1.21 -3.12 10.71
C GLY A 99 1.23 -1.61 10.87
N ALA A 100 0.77 -0.85 9.86
CA ALA A 100 0.62 0.60 10.00
C ALA A 100 -0.37 0.93 11.13
N SER A 101 -0.03 1.92 11.95
CA SER A 101 -0.83 2.40 13.08
C SER A 101 -1.84 3.48 12.66
N GLY A 102 -1.74 4.00 11.44
CA GLY A 102 -2.69 4.98 10.95
C GLY A 102 -2.56 5.25 9.46
N TYR A 103 -3.58 5.93 8.92
CA TYR A 103 -3.70 6.25 7.50
C TYR A 103 -4.33 7.63 7.33
N VAL A 104 -3.62 8.52 6.64
CA VAL A 104 -4.04 9.90 6.34
C VAL A 104 -3.89 10.15 4.84
N LEU A 105 -4.84 10.88 4.26
CA LEU A 105 -4.73 11.34 2.88
C LEU A 105 -3.84 12.60 2.81
N LYS A 106 -2.98 12.71 1.79
CA LYS A 106 -2.15 13.93 1.55
C LYS A 106 -3.00 15.18 1.28
N LEU A 107 -4.30 15.00 0.98
CA LEU A 107 -5.27 16.09 0.81
C LEU A 107 -5.95 16.51 2.13
N ALA A 108 -5.68 15.82 3.23
CA ALA A 108 -6.20 16.18 4.53
C ALA A 108 -5.65 17.54 4.99
N ALA A 109 -6.42 18.23 5.81
CA ALA A 109 -5.96 19.48 6.39
C ALA A 109 -4.74 19.25 7.31
N ALA A 110 -3.87 20.25 7.40
CA ALA A 110 -2.69 20.20 8.27
C ALA A 110 -3.01 19.82 9.72
N GLU A 111 -4.11 20.35 10.24
CA GLU A 111 -4.61 20.09 11.59
C GLU A 111 -5.00 18.63 11.80
N GLU A 112 -5.53 18.00 10.76
CA GLU A 112 -5.94 16.60 10.78
C GLU A 112 -4.73 15.64 10.83
N LEU A 113 -3.65 15.97 10.11
CA LEU A 113 -2.39 15.23 10.21
C LEU A 113 -1.80 15.34 11.63
N ILE A 114 -1.74 16.53 12.22
CA ILE A 114 -1.25 16.72 13.58
C ILE A 114 -2.12 15.97 14.61
N HIS A 115 -3.43 15.95 14.40
CA HIS A 115 -4.34 15.17 15.24
C HIS A 115 -4.08 13.67 15.12
N ALA A 116 -3.90 13.17 13.89
CA ALA A 116 -3.56 11.76 13.64
C ALA A 116 -2.24 11.35 14.31
N ILE A 117 -1.20 12.19 14.23
CA ILE A 117 0.08 11.95 14.91
C ILE A 117 -0.13 11.77 16.40
N ARG A 118 -0.90 12.64 17.06
CA ARG A 118 -1.17 12.56 18.52
C ARG A 118 -1.94 11.30 18.91
N ILE A 119 -2.92 10.90 18.12
CA ILE A 119 -3.68 9.65 18.35
C ILE A 119 -2.75 8.44 18.27
N VAL A 120 -1.93 8.37 17.21
CA VAL A 120 -1.00 7.26 17.00
C VAL A 120 0.08 7.23 18.09
N ALA A 121 0.60 8.39 18.50
CA ALA A 121 1.56 8.51 19.60
C ALA A 121 1.00 7.96 20.92
N ALA A 122 -0.28 8.22 21.19
CA ALA A 122 -0.97 7.70 22.37
C ALA A 122 -1.31 6.20 22.29
N GLY A 123 -0.88 5.51 21.21
CA GLY A 123 -1.15 4.07 21.00
C GLY A 123 -2.51 3.78 20.35
N GLY A 124 -3.24 4.79 19.90
CA GLY A 124 -4.46 4.64 19.12
C GLY A 124 -4.20 4.31 17.66
N VAL A 125 -5.28 4.02 16.93
CA VAL A 125 -5.27 3.85 15.46
C VAL A 125 -6.03 5.01 14.85
N TYR A 126 -5.44 5.65 13.84
CA TYR A 126 -6.10 6.71 13.09
C TYR A 126 -6.40 6.28 11.65
N LEU A 127 -7.65 6.42 11.25
CA LEU A 127 -8.07 6.25 9.85
C LEU A 127 -8.78 7.51 9.41
N ASP A 128 -8.31 8.07 8.29
CA ASP A 128 -9.02 9.18 7.63
C ASP A 128 -10.52 8.84 7.50
N PRO A 129 -11.44 9.76 7.86
CA PRO A 129 -12.88 9.49 7.83
C PRO A 129 -13.41 8.99 6.48
N THR A 130 -12.82 9.46 5.37
CA THR A 130 -13.18 9.01 4.02
C THR A 130 -12.78 7.55 3.82
N VAL A 131 -11.61 7.18 4.29
CA VAL A 131 -11.06 5.81 4.26
C VAL A 131 -11.87 4.90 5.19
N ALA A 132 -12.13 5.35 6.42
CA ALA A 132 -12.91 4.61 7.40
C ALA A 132 -14.31 4.23 6.86
N ARG A 133 -15.02 5.18 6.22
CA ARG A 133 -16.31 4.90 5.58
C ARG A 133 -16.21 3.82 4.50
N LYS A 134 -15.15 3.84 3.67
CA LYS A 134 -14.94 2.83 2.62
C LYS A 134 -14.68 1.43 3.20
N ILE A 135 -13.95 1.36 4.32
CA ILE A 135 -13.70 0.11 5.03
C ILE A 135 -15.01 -0.43 5.65
N VAL A 136 -15.71 0.41 6.42
CA VAL A 136 -16.98 0.05 7.09
C VAL A 136 -18.05 -0.34 6.08
N ALA A 137 -18.22 0.40 4.98
CA ALA A 137 -19.15 0.05 3.92
C ALA A 137 -18.87 -1.35 3.34
N ASN A 138 -17.63 -1.77 3.25
CA ASN A 138 -17.27 -3.13 2.81
C ASN A 138 -17.58 -4.20 3.86
N TYR A 139 -17.44 -3.88 5.14
CA TYR A 139 -17.79 -4.83 6.22
C TYR A 139 -19.31 -4.92 6.41
N MET A 140 -20.03 -3.82 6.20
CA MET A 140 -21.51 -3.80 6.32
C MET A 140 -22.21 -4.36 5.08
N HIS A 141 -21.60 -4.24 3.90
CA HIS A 141 -21.96 -5.02 2.73
C HIS A 141 -21.24 -6.38 2.80
N LYS A 142 -21.43 -7.13 3.92
CA LYS A 142 -21.23 -8.57 3.86
C LYS A 142 -22.16 -9.07 2.76
N PRO A 143 -21.65 -9.62 1.66
CA PRO A 143 -22.50 -10.38 0.76
C PRO A 143 -23.12 -11.47 1.64
N SER A 144 -24.41 -11.70 1.48
CA SER A 144 -25.04 -12.95 1.94
C SER A 144 -24.13 -14.12 1.52
N LEU A 145 -24.16 -15.21 2.25
CA LEU A 145 -23.29 -16.40 2.03
C LEU A 145 -23.13 -16.86 0.55
N GLY A 146 -23.93 -16.31 -0.37
CA GLY A 146 -23.80 -16.49 -1.82
C GLY A 146 -22.78 -15.58 -2.53
N ASP A 147 -22.47 -14.38 -2.01
CA ASP A 147 -21.58 -13.39 -2.69
C ASP A 147 -20.13 -13.41 -2.17
N ALA A 148 -19.86 -14.01 -0.99
CA ALA A 148 -18.51 -14.19 -0.44
C ALA A 148 -17.69 -15.18 -1.28
N VAL A 149 -18.33 -16.05 -2.07
CA VAL A 149 -17.71 -16.97 -3.00
C VAL A 149 -17.16 -16.28 -4.25
N GLN A 150 -17.47 -14.99 -4.50
CA GLN A 150 -17.15 -14.31 -5.78
C GLN A 150 -15.87 -13.46 -5.77
N ARG A 151 -15.17 -13.28 -4.66
CA ARG A 151 -13.99 -12.39 -4.55
C ARG A 151 -12.62 -13.07 -4.41
N SER A 152 -12.57 -14.38 -4.26
CA SER A 152 -11.31 -15.17 -4.30
C SER A 152 -11.37 -16.28 -5.35
N GLN A 153 -11.93 -16.02 -6.53
CA GLN A 153 -12.37 -17.08 -7.45
C GLN A 153 -11.45 -17.35 -8.63
N LEU A 154 -10.25 -16.85 -8.58
CA LEU A 154 -9.24 -17.43 -9.44
C LEU A 154 -8.65 -18.65 -8.72
N SER A 155 -8.63 -19.79 -9.39
CA SER A 155 -7.77 -20.89 -8.94
C SER A 155 -6.30 -20.47 -9.05
N ASP A 156 -5.39 -21.12 -8.35
CA ASP A 156 -3.95 -20.87 -8.42
C ASP A 156 -3.46 -20.80 -9.87
N ARG A 157 -3.95 -21.69 -10.73
CA ARG A 157 -3.64 -21.74 -12.16
C ARG A 157 -4.20 -20.54 -12.95
N GLU A 158 -5.40 -20.07 -12.64
CA GLU A 158 -5.96 -18.85 -13.25
C GLU A 158 -5.19 -17.61 -12.82
N THR A 159 -4.71 -17.57 -11.58
CA THR A 159 -3.86 -16.48 -11.05
C THR A 159 -2.49 -16.48 -11.74
N GLU A 160 -1.84 -17.64 -11.89
CA GLU A 160 -0.56 -17.75 -12.61
C GLU A 160 -0.69 -17.27 -14.05
N VAL A 161 -1.74 -17.72 -14.76
CA VAL A 161 -2.01 -17.29 -16.14
C VAL A 161 -2.26 -15.79 -16.22
N LEU A 162 -3.04 -15.21 -15.29
CA LEU A 162 -3.29 -13.77 -15.23
C LEU A 162 -1.99 -12.98 -15.04
N CYS A 163 -1.15 -13.38 -14.09
CA CYS A 163 0.14 -12.73 -13.83
C CYS A 163 1.06 -12.74 -15.05
N LEU A 164 1.14 -13.87 -15.77
CA LEU A 164 1.96 -13.96 -16.97
C LEU A 164 1.39 -13.13 -18.13
N ILE A 165 0.05 -13.08 -18.31
CA ILE A 165 -0.60 -12.18 -19.29
C ILE A 165 -0.27 -10.71 -18.95
N ALA A 166 -0.34 -10.35 -17.69
CA ALA A 166 -0.08 -9.00 -17.22
C ALA A 166 1.39 -8.59 -17.41
N LYS A 167 2.34 -9.52 -17.23
CA LYS A 167 3.77 -9.35 -17.52
C LYS A 167 4.11 -9.26 -19.01
N GLY A 168 3.15 -9.43 -19.91
CA GLY A 168 3.38 -9.27 -21.33
C GLY A 168 3.49 -10.56 -22.13
N TYR A 169 3.53 -11.73 -21.52
CA TYR A 169 3.70 -13.01 -22.21
C TYR A 169 2.54 -13.32 -23.16
N THR A 170 2.84 -13.94 -24.30
CA THR A 170 1.87 -14.48 -25.25
C THR A 170 1.30 -15.81 -24.75
N ASN A 171 0.15 -16.25 -25.29
CA ASN A 171 -0.44 -17.54 -24.91
C ASN A 171 0.52 -18.73 -25.18
N LYS A 172 1.39 -18.63 -26.19
CA LYS A 172 2.40 -19.68 -26.50
C LYS A 172 3.50 -19.72 -25.44
N GLU A 173 4.00 -18.56 -25.02
CA GLU A 173 5.02 -18.44 -23.97
C GLU A 173 4.48 -18.90 -22.62
N ILE A 174 3.24 -18.53 -22.31
CA ILE A 174 2.55 -18.99 -21.08
C ILE A 174 2.39 -20.50 -21.09
N ALA A 175 1.99 -21.07 -22.22
CA ALA A 175 1.86 -22.52 -22.37
C ALA A 175 3.19 -23.24 -22.12
N ALA A 176 4.28 -22.73 -22.70
CA ALA A 176 5.62 -23.26 -22.46
C ALA A 176 6.08 -23.08 -20.99
N HIS A 177 5.77 -21.93 -20.37
CA HIS A 177 6.18 -21.62 -19.00
C HIS A 177 5.48 -22.48 -17.95
N LEU A 178 4.23 -22.87 -18.20
CA LEU A 178 3.38 -23.61 -17.27
C LEU A 178 3.27 -25.12 -17.62
N ASP A 179 3.95 -25.57 -18.68
CA ASP A 179 3.85 -26.93 -19.24
C ASP A 179 2.40 -27.31 -19.59
N LEU A 180 1.74 -26.41 -20.33
CA LEU A 180 0.34 -26.55 -20.73
C LEU A 180 0.18 -26.45 -22.26
N SER A 181 -0.98 -26.92 -22.78
CA SER A 181 -1.34 -26.62 -24.16
C SER A 181 -1.81 -25.15 -24.30
N VAL A 182 -1.58 -24.55 -25.48
CA VAL A 182 -2.09 -23.19 -25.79
C VAL A 182 -3.61 -23.11 -25.60
N LYS A 183 -4.34 -24.16 -25.98
CA LYS A 183 -5.79 -24.27 -25.80
C LYS A 183 -6.19 -24.26 -24.32
N THR A 184 -5.39 -24.86 -23.46
CA THR A 184 -5.61 -24.85 -21.99
C THR A 184 -5.42 -23.44 -21.45
N VAL A 185 -4.39 -22.71 -21.87
CA VAL A 185 -4.15 -21.31 -21.49
C VAL A 185 -5.31 -20.40 -21.95
N GLU A 186 -5.83 -20.59 -23.17
CA GLU A 186 -6.99 -19.86 -23.66
C GLU A 186 -8.25 -20.14 -22.82
N THR A 187 -8.42 -21.36 -22.38
CA THR A 187 -9.54 -21.74 -21.49
C THR A 187 -9.42 -21.03 -20.14
N TYR A 188 -8.23 -21.02 -19.51
CA TYR A 188 -8.00 -20.28 -18.29
C TYR A 188 -8.21 -18.78 -18.47
N LYS A 189 -7.68 -18.19 -19.56
CA LYS A 189 -7.89 -16.79 -19.90
C LYS A 189 -9.37 -16.43 -20.04
N THR A 190 -10.15 -17.25 -20.73
CA THR A 190 -11.60 -17.02 -20.89
C THR A 190 -12.33 -17.07 -19.54
N ARG A 191 -11.99 -18.05 -18.70
CA ARG A 191 -12.57 -18.21 -17.36
C ARG A 191 -12.24 -17.03 -16.44
N LEU A 192 -10.97 -16.62 -16.38
CA LEU A 192 -10.55 -15.50 -15.53
C LEU A 192 -11.18 -14.17 -15.97
N LEU A 193 -11.28 -13.91 -17.29
CA LEU A 193 -11.94 -12.73 -17.83
C LEU A 193 -13.40 -12.68 -17.41
N LYS A 194 -14.12 -13.82 -17.52
CA LYS A 194 -15.51 -13.93 -17.09
C LYS A 194 -15.68 -13.77 -15.57
N LYS A 195 -14.79 -14.38 -14.78
CA LYS A 195 -14.84 -14.32 -13.31
C LYS A 195 -14.58 -12.90 -12.76
N LEU A 196 -13.70 -12.15 -13.42
CA LEU A 196 -13.30 -10.81 -13.00
C LEU A 196 -14.05 -9.69 -13.73
N ASP A 197 -15.00 -10.05 -14.64
CA ASP A 197 -15.71 -9.12 -15.53
C ASP A 197 -14.75 -8.18 -16.30
N LEU A 198 -13.64 -8.75 -16.80
CA LEU A 198 -12.66 -8.04 -17.60
C LEU A 198 -12.84 -8.37 -19.09
N ARG A 199 -12.65 -7.36 -19.96
CA ARG A 199 -12.93 -7.48 -21.41
C ARG A 199 -11.68 -7.36 -22.28
N SER A 200 -10.56 -6.93 -21.71
CA SER A 200 -9.34 -6.67 -22.50
C SER A 200 -8.07 -6.99 -21.73
N ARG A 201 -6.96 -7.17 -22.46
CA ARG A 201 -5.63 -7.34 -21.88
C ARG A 201 -5.21 -6.13 -21.04
N ALA A 202 -5.56 -4.92 -21.50
CA ALA A 202 -5.28 -3.70 -20.76
C ALA A 202 -5.99 -3.67 -19.39
N GLU A 203 -7.18 -4.26 -19.31
CA GLU A 203 -7.90 -4.40 -18.03
C GLU A 203 -7.27 -5.44 -17.12
N ILE A 204 -6.72 -6.54 -17.68
CA ILE A 204 -5.94 -7.52 -16.92
C ILE A 204 -4.69 -6.86 -16.31
N VAL A 205 -3.95 -6.06 -17.10
CA VAL A 205 -2.76 -5.34 -16.62
C VAL A 205 -3.12 -4.38 -15.49
N ARG A 206 -4.18 -3.56 -15.68
CA ARG A 206 -4.67 -2.64 -14.63
C ARG A 206 -5.15 -3.38 -13.38
N TYR A 207 -5.78 -4.54 -13.54
CA TYR A 207 -6.19 -5.38 -12.43
C TYR A 207 -4.97 -5.91 -11.66
N ALA A 208 -3.97 -6.46 -12.37
CA ALA A 208 -2.75 -6.99 -11.75
C ALA A 208 -1.92 -5.89 -11.05
N LEU A 209 -1.86 -4.68 -11.62
CA LEU A 209 -1.24 -3.52 -10.96
C LEU A 209 -1.97 -3.15 -9.66
N ARG A 210 -3.32 -3.11 -9.69
CA ARG A 210 -4.13 -2.83 -8.49
C ARG A 210 -4.00 -3.89 -7.41
N GLN A 211 -3.72 -5.14 -7.79
CA GLN A 211 -3.48 -6.24 -6.83
C GLN A 211 -2.02 -6.30 -6.34
N GLY A 212 -1.13 -5.42 -6.84
CA GLY A 212 0.29 -5.43 -6.49
C GLY A 212 1.07 -6.62 -7.09
N TRP A 213 0.52 -7.30 -8.09
CA TRP A 213 1.18 -8.48 -8.73
C TRP A 213 2.17 -8.11 -9.82
N LEU A 214 2.20 -6.85 -10.22
CA LEU A 214 3.20 -6.27 -11.12
C LEU A 214 3.89 -5.13 -10.39
N HIS A 215 5.21 -5.23 -10.29
CA HIS A 215 6.02 -4.05 -10.01
C HIS A 215 6.23 -3.32 -11.35
N GLU A 216 6.10 -2.00 -11.36
CA GLU A 216 6.55 -1.21 -12.51
C GLU A 216 8.04 -1.48 -12.70
N THR A 217 8.35 -2.34 -13.67
CA THR A 217 9.72 -2.44 -14.17
C THR A 217 9.92 -1.20 -15.02
N THR A 218 10.54 -0.17 -14.46
CA THR A 218 11.14 0.91 -15.24
C THR A 218 12.09 0.22 -16.21
N ALA A 219 11.74 0.22 -17.49
CA ALA A 219 12.64 -0.19 -18.55
C ALA A 219 13.84 0.74 -18.59
N PRO A 220 15.02 0.26 -19.00
CA PRO A 220 16.26 1.02 -19.02
C PRO A 220 16.21 2.21 -19.99
#